data_7eb3a8a3f44097b250346c8b1997b3fa
#
_entry.id   7eb3a8a3f44097b250346c8b1997b3fa
#
_cell.length_a   1.000
_cell.length_b   1.000
_cell.length_c   1.000
_cell.angle_alpha   90.00
_cell.angle_beta   90.00
_cell.angle_gamma   90.00
#
_symmetry.space_group_name_H-M   'P 1'
#
loop_
_entity.id
_entity.type
_entity.pdbx_description
1 polymer ?
#
loop_
_entity_poly.entity_id
_entity_poly.type
_entity_poly.pdbx_seq_one_letter_code
_entity_poly.pdbx_strand_id
1 'polypeptide(L)'
;MKKVFFMSVVIALIISACGKKPGNNPEGTWKMVQMQMNERGKITNYFSEHYKVSQIKMWSGNHFSFVGKYEVDTTSSYRFGVGTFTLDGNIYEETIMYHFDQAYEGNKNKIWLEIRNDTLLHIFPVDNTGKPDPARHWTEKYIRLN
;
A
#
# COMPACT_ATOMS: atom_id res chain seq x y z
N MET A 1 19.02 -51.89 -50.02
CA MET A 1 19.29 -50.44 -49.60
C MET A 1 18.11 -49.99 -48.76
N LYS A 2 18.25 -50.01 -47.45
CA LYS A 2 17.20 -49.54 -46.47
C LYS A 2 17.43 -48.11 -46.13
N LYS A 3 16.53 -47.22 -46.55
CA LYS A 3 16.54 -45.80 -46.16
C LYS A 3 15.96 -45.68 -44.77
N VAL A 4 16.79 -45.28 -43.78
CA VAL A 4 16.38 -44.97 -42.42
C VAL A 4 15.92 -43.51 -42.44
N PHE A 5 14.64 -43.30 -42.15
CA PHE A 5 14.02 -41.96 -42.01
C PHE A 5 14.23 -41.49 -40.57
N PHE A 6 15.13 -40.54 -40.34
CA PHE A 6 15.32 -39.91 -39.06
C PHE A 6 14.22 -38.85 -38.89
N MET A 7 13.25 -39.13 -38.03
CA MET A 7 12.19 -38.20 -37.65
C MET A 7 12.66 -37.42 -36.44
N SER A 8 13.16 -36.22 -36.68
CA SER A 8 13.55 -35.29 -35.63
C SER A 8 12.29 -34.70 -34.95
N VAL A 9 12.00 -35.16 -33.75
CA VAL A 9 10.95 -34.58 -32.91
C VAL A 9 11.52 -33.31 -32.24
N VAL A 10 11.14 -32.16 -32.75
CA VAL A 10 11.42 -30.87 -32.11
C VAL A 10 10.40 -30.69 -31.02
N ILE A 11 10.78 -30.95 -29.78
CA ILE A 11 10.01 -30.61 -28.57
C ILE A 11 10.13 -29.12 -28.35
N ALA A 12 9.13 -28.36 -28.79
CA ALA A 12 8.99 -26.95 -28.43
C ALA A 12 8.58 -26.87 -26.95
N LEU A 13 9.54 -26.60 -26.06
CA LEU A 13 9.29 -26.23 -24.68
C LEU A 13 8.63 -24.84 -24.68
N ILE A 14 7.29 -24.82 -24.64
CA ILE A 14 6.52 -23.63 -24.36
C ILE A 14 6.72 -23.33 -22.86
N ILE A 15 7.70 -22.53 -22.54
CA ILE A 15 7.84 -21.94 -21.21
C ILE A 15 6.69 -20.93 -21.09
N SER A 16 5.54 -21.39 -20.59
CA SER A 16 4.49 -20.50 -20.11
C SER A 16 5.08 -19.73 -18.94
N ALA A 17 5.71 -18.59 -19.23
CA ALA A 17 5.98 -17.58 -18.24
C ALA A 17 4.62 -17.10 -17.72
N CYS A 18 4.11 -17.78 -16.69
CA CYS A 18 2.98 -17.33 -15.91
C CYS A 18 3.45 -16.07 -15.18
N GLY A 19 3.48 -14.94 -15.90
CA GLY A 19 3.69 -13.63 -15.33
C GLY A 19 2.55 -13.39 -14.37
N LYS A 20 2.76 -13.67 -13.08
CA LYS A 20 1.88 -13.11 -12.05
C LYS A 20 1.82 -11.62 -12.34
N LYS A 21 0.64 -11.11 -12.69
CA LYS A 21 0.40 -9.66 -12.65
C LYS A 21 0.96 -9.21 -11.30
N PRO A 22 1.77 -8.14 -11.25
CA PRO A 22 2.20 -7.61 -9.97
C PRO A 22 0.92 -7.34 -9.18
N GLY A 23 0.67 -8.21 -8.21
CA GLY A 23 -0.49 -8.07 -7.32
C GLY A 23 -0.27 -6.85 -6.45
N ASN A 24 -1.32 -6.29 -5.89
CA ASN A 24 -1.27 -5.20 -4.90
C ASN A 24 -0.60 -5.63 -3.58
N ASN A 25 0.47 -6.45 -3.64
CA ASN A 25 1.19 -6.89 -2.46
C ASN A 25 2.12 -5.76 -1.97
N PRO A 26 1.85 -5.17 -0.78
CA PRO A 26 2.65 -4.08 -0.25
C PRO A 26 3.99 -4.49 0.35
N GLU A 27 4.34 -5.79 0.33
CA GLU A 27 5.57 -6.31 0.95
C GLU A 27 6.77 -5.39 0.73
N GLY A 28 7.50 -5.09 1.82
CA GLY A 28 8.68 -4.23 1.80
C GLY A 28 8.53 -2.94 2.59
N THR A 29 9.43 -1.99 2.34
CA THR A 29 9.55 -0.73 3.07
C THR A 29 9.21 0.45 2.16
N TRP A 30 8.41 1.37 2.67
CA TRP A 30 7.87 2.48 1.90
C TRP A 30 7.96 3.79 2.67
N LYS A 31 8.32 4.86 1.98
CA LYS A 31 8.40 6.21 2.54
C LYS A 31 7.21 7.03 2.07
N MET A 32 6.49 7.65 2.99
CA MET A 32 5.43 8.60 2.66
C MET A 32 6.03 9.85 1.99
N VAL A 33 5.46 10.24 0.86
CA VAL A 33 5.89 11.42 0.09
C VAL A 33 4.77 12.44 -0.10
N GLN A 34 3.53 12.06 0.20
CA GLN A 34 2.38 12.95 0.08
C GLN A 34 1.26 12.49 1.01
N MET A 35 0.55 13.43 1.60
CA MET A 35 -0.70 13.22 2.32
C MET A 35 -1.69 14.32 1.95
N GLN A 36 -2.85 13.93 1.47
CA GLN A 36 -3.89 14.86 1.01
C GLN A 36 -5.24 14.46 1.58
N MET A 37 -6.09 15.45 1.84
CA MET A 37 -7.51 15.24 2.05
C MET A 37 -8.27 15.73 0.83
N ASN A 38 -9.17 14.91 0.33
CA ASN A 38 -10.20 15.31 -0.61
C ASN A 38 -11.53 15.41 0.15
N GLU A 39 -12.14 16.58 0.13
CA GLU A 39 -13.46 16.82 0.69
C GLU A 39 -14.35 17.45 -0.38
N ARG A 40 -15.28 16.65 -0.92
CA ARG A 40 -16.20 17.05 -2.00
C ARG A 40 -15.50 17.71 -3.18
N GLY A 41 -14.36 17.16 -3.60
CA GLY A 41 -13.56 17.68 -4.73
C GLY A 41 -12.56 18.77 -4.36
N LYS A 42 -12.61 19.31 -3.13
CA LYS A 42 -11.59 20.23 -2.63
C LYS A 42 -10.40 19.43 -2.05
N ILE A 43 -9.23 19.61 -2.65
CA ILE A 43 -8.00 18.92 -2.21
C ILE A 43 -7.21 19.85 -1.30
N THR A 44 -6.89 19.36 -0.11
CA THR A 44 -5.96 20.01 0.84
C THR A 44 -4.71 19.15 0.95
N ASN A 45 -3.55 19.75 0.68
CA ASN A 45 -2.26 19.08 0.81
C ASN A 45 -1.70 19.33 2.22
N TYR A 46 -1.31 18.24 2.90
CA TYR A 46 -0.75 18.29 4.25
C TYR A 46 0.78 18.25 4.28
N PHE A 47 1.43 18.21 3.13
CA PHE A 47 2.88 18.45 3.01
C PHE A 47 3.10 19.92 2.66
N SER A 48 3.41 20.74 3.67
CA SER A 48 3.61 22.18 3.54
C SER A 48 4.78 22.64 4.41
N GLU A 49 5.10 23.92 4.36
CA GLU A 49 6.12 24.51 5.25
C GLU A 49 5.73 24.40 6.72
N HIS A 50 4.43 24.47 7.03
CA HIS A 50 3.89 24.41 8.38
C HIS A 50 3.55 22.99 8.85
N TYR A 51 3.45 22.01 7.93
CA TYR A 51 3.12 20.64 8.26
C TYR A 51 4.04 19.70 7.50
N LYS A 52 4.96 19.08 8.21
CA LYS A 52 5.94 18.14 7.65
C LYS A 52 5.70 16.75 8.22
N VAL A 53 5.72 15.78 7.35
CA VAL A 53 5.62 14.37 7.73
C VAL A 53 6.83 13.62 7.20
N SER A 54 7.47 12.87 8.08
CA SER A 54 8.49 11.89 7.71
C SER A 54 8.06 10.55 8.27
N GLN A 55 7.42 9.72 7.44
CA GLN A 55 6.89 8.42 7.85
C GLN A 55 7.41 7.32 6.95
N ILE A 56 7.79 6.22 7.59
CA ILE A 56 8.07 4.94 6.96
C ILE A 56 6.99 3.96 7.38
N LYS A 57 6.46 3.21 6.40
CA LYS A 57 5.55 2.09 6.63
C LYS A 57 6.17 0.82 6.05
N MET A 58 6.08 -0.27 6.79
CA MET A 58 6.67 -1.55 6.43
C MET A 58 5.60 -2.63 6.46
N TRP A 59 5.67 -3.54 5.50
CA TRP A 59 4.83 -4.73 5.46
C TRP A 59 5.70 -5.96 5.34
N SER A 60 5.39 -6.98 6.15
CA SER A 60 6.05 -8.29 6.09
C SER A 60 5.07 -9.40 6.44
N GLY A 61 4.88 -10.34 5.51
CA GLY A 61 3.88 -11.39 5.63
C GLY A 61 2.47 -10.80 5.73
N ASN A 62 1.81 -10.98 6.87
CA ASN A 62 0.50 -10.41 7.15
C ASN A 62 0.54 -9.30 8.22
N HIS A 63 1.71 -8.74 8.50
CA HIS A 63 1.90 -7.66 9.48
C HIS A 63 2.29 -6.37 8.79
N PHE A 64 1.87 -5.26 9.40
CA PHE A 64 2.35 -3.94 9.05
C PHE A 64 2.89 -3.22 10.27
N SER A 65 3.76 -2.27 10.04
CA SER A 65 4.17 -1.28 11.03
C SER A 65 4.43 0.05 10.35
N PHE A 66 4.22 1.13 11.08
CA PHE A 66 4.67 2.45 10.67
C PHE A 66 5.30 3.20 11.83
N VAL A 67 6.22 4.07 11.49
CA VAL A 67 6.82 5.04 12.39
C VAL A 67 7.04 6.34 11.64
N GLY A 68 6.75 7.46 12.28
CA GLY A 68 6.92 8.76 11.65
C GLY A 68 7.10 9.88 12.66
N LYS A 69 7.74 10.95 12.18
CA LYS A 69 7.81 12.26 12.85
C LYS A 69 6.87 13.21 12.13
N TYR A 70 6.04 13.86 12.89
CA TYR A 70 5.06 14.85 12.43
C TYR A 70 5.41 16.19 13.06
N GLU A 71 5.60 17.20 12.23
CA GLU A 71 5.94 18.55 12.66
C GLU A 71 4.84 19.51 12.20
N VAL A 72 4.25 20.19 13.16
CA VAL A 72 3.23 21.23 12.93
C VAL A 72 3.76 22.52 13.54
N ASP A 73 4.10 23.48 12.71
CA ASP A 73 4.79 24.71 13.09
C ASP A 73 6.05 24.43 13.93
N THR A 74 6.02 24.74 15.24
CA THR A 74 7.14 24.52 16.16
C THR A 74 7.01 23.25 17.00
N THR A 75 5.90 22.51 16.85
CA THR A 75 5.62 21.28 17.62
C THR A 75 5.95 20.04 16.81
N SER A 76 6.64 19.09 17.42
CA SER A 76 6.88 17.79 16.81
C SER A 76 6.33 16.66 17.68
N SER A 77 5.84 15.61 17.02
CA SER A 77 5.37 14.38 17.66
C SER A 77 5.85 13.17 16.89
N TYR A 78 6.07 12.07 17.59
CA TYR A 78 6.33 10.78 16.97
C TYR A 78 5.04 9.96 16.98
N ARG A 79 4.78 9.30 15.85
CA ARG A 79 3.63 8.41 15.70
C ARG A 79 4.11 7.05 15.25
N PHE A 80 3.47 6.03 15.77
CA PHE A 80 3.75 4.64 15.39
C PHE A 80 2.46 3.82 15.47
N GLY A 81 2.45 2.74 14.74
CA GLY A 81 1.41 1.72 14.82
C GLY A 81 1.90 0.41 14.26
N VAL A 82 1.37 -0.67 14.79
CA VAL A 82 1.66 -2.06 14.39
C VAL A 82 0.36 -2.84 14.37
N GLY A 83 0.23 -3.74 13.42
CA GLY A 83 -0.93 -4.60 13.33
C GLY A 83 -0.81 -5.68 12.29
N THR A 84 -1.92 -6.35 12.06
CA THR A 84 -2.07 -7.34 11.00
C THR A 84 -2.95 -6.79 9.89
N PHE A 85 -2.86 -7.38 8.69
CA PHE A 85 -3.73 -7.02 7.59
C PHE A 85 -4.17 -8.22 6.78
N THR A 86 -5.26 -8.01 6.05
CA THR A 86 -5.71 -8.86 4.95
C THR A 86 -5.82 -8.02 3.69
N LEU A 87 -5.67 -8.65 2.53
CA LEU A 87 -5.75 -7.99 1.23
C LEU A 87 -6.59 -8.84 0.28
N ASP A 88 -7.68 -8.26 -0.23
CA ASP A 88 -8.54 -8.84 -1.25
C ASP A 88 -8.70 -7.83 -2.40
N GLY A 89 -8.05 -8.10 -3.53
CA GLY A 89 -7.96 -7.16 -4.64
C GLY A 89 -7.29 -5.83 -4.21
N ASN A 90 -8.07 -4.76 -4.18
CA ASN A 90 -7.63 -3.44 -3.70
C ASN A 90 -8.10 -3.14 -2.27
N ILE A 91 -8.89 -4.02 -1.68
CA ILE A 91 -9.37 -3.81 -0.30
C ILE A 91 -8.34 -4.35 0.67
N TYR A 92 -7.68 -3.44 1.34
CA TYR A 92 -6.76 -3.69 2.41
C TYR A 92 -7.47 -3.40 3.73
N GLU A 93 -7.57 -4.41 4.60
CA GLU A 93 -8.15 -4.24 5.93
C GLU A 93 -7.07 -4.48 6.97
N GLU A 94 -6.73 -3.45 7.74
CA GLU A 94 -5.80 -3.55 8.86
C GLU A 94 -6.53 -3.68 10.19
N THR A 95 -5.96 -4.50 11.07
CA THR A 95 -6.36 -4.59 12.49
C THR A 95 -5.20 -4.06 13.32
N ILE A 96 -5.44 -2.97 14.05
CA ILE A 96 -4.42 -2.27 14.83
C ILE A 96 -4.17 -3.02 16.14
N MET A 97 -2.94 -3.43 16.41
CA MET A 97 -2.53 -4.10 17.65
C MET A 97 -1.97 -3.12 18.67
N TYR A 98 -1.07 -2.24 18.22
CA TYR A 98 -0.45 -1.21 19.02
C TYR A 98 -0.43 0.10 18.26
N HIS A 99 -0.70 1.20 18.96
CA HIS A 99 -0.76 2.52 18.36
C HIS A 99 -0.32 3.59 19.36
N PHE A 100 0.28 4.70 18.90
CA PHE A 100 0.68 5.81 19.75
C PHE A 100 -0.52 6.44 20.49
N ASP A 101 -1.70 6.37 19.93
CA ASP A 101 -2.97 6.70 20.58
C ASP A 101 -3.74 5.41 20.82
N GLN A 102 -3.84 5.00 22.07
CA GLN A 102 -4.46 3.74 22.49
C GLN A 102 -5.94 3.62 22.08
N ALA A 103 -6.62 4.72 21.81
CA ALA A 103 -8.01 4.69 21.35
C ALA A 103 -8.18 4.00 19.98
N TYR A 104 -7.10 3.82 19.22
CA TYR A 104 -7.10 3.11 17.94
C TYR A 104 -6.83 1.62 18.05
N GLU A 105 -6.36 1.13 19.20
CA GLU A 105 -6.05 -0.29 19.39
C GLU A 105 -7.31 -1.15 19.32
N GLY A 106 -7.22 -2.25 18.59
CA GLY A 106 -8.34 -3.14 18.28
C GLY A 106 -9.24 -2.70 17.12
N ASN A 107 -9.07 -1.48 16.60
CA ASN A 107 -9.87 -1.01 15.47
C ASN A 107 -9.47 -1.71 14.18
N LYS A 108 -10.47 -1.84 13.30
CA LYS A 108 -10.29 -2.31 11.93
C LYS A 108 -10.53 -1.17 10.96
N ASN A 109 -9.60 -0.97 10.05
CA ASN A 109 -9.68 0.08 9.04
C ASN A 109 -9.66 -0.55 7.65
N LYS A 110 -10.70 -0.25 6.85
CA LYS A 110 -10.71 -0.61 5.42
C LYS A 110 -10.17 0.53 4.60
N ILE A 111 -9.29 0.18 3.68
CA ILE A 111 -8.48 1.11 2.90
C ILE A 111 -8.44 0.60 1.47
N TRP A 112 -8.55 1.49 0.50
CA TRP A 112 -8.21 1.19 -0.88
C TRP A 112 -6.70 1.29 -1.04
N LEU A 113 -6.08 0.17 -1.41
CA LEU A 113 -4.66 0.08 -1.67
C LEU A 113 -4.42 -0.16 -3.15
N GLU A 114 -3.54 0.62 -3.75
CA GLU A 114 -3.14 0.48 -5.14
C GLU A 114 -1.64 0.63 -5.26
N ILE A 115 -1.00 -0.30 -5.97
CA ILE A 115 0.44 -0.27 -6.25
C ILE A 115 0.64 -0.19 -7.76
N ARG A 116 1.41 0.81 -8.18
CA ARG A 116 1.88 0.98 -9.56
C ARG A 116 3.39 1.18 -9.53
N ASN A 117 4.12 0.16 -9.98
CA ASN A 117 5.59 0.14 -9.91
C ASN A 117 6.06 0.38 -8.46
N ASP A 118 6.89 1.41 -8.22
CA ASP A 118 7.41 1.77 -6.91
C ASP A 118 6.55 2.83 -6.19
N THR A 119 5.30 2.99 -6.60
CA THR A 119 4.36 3.91 -5.97
C THR A 119 3.20 3.12 -5.36
N LEU A 120 2.88 3.40 -4.10
CA LEU A 120 1.74 2.87 -3.37
C LEU A 120 0.82 4.01 -2.97
N LEU A 121 -0.47 3.84 -3.25
CA LEU A 121 -1.55 4.72 -2.78
C LEU A 121 -2.37 4.00 -1.72
N HIS A 122 -2.63 4.71 -0.65
CA HIS A 122 -3.40 4.29 0.51
C HIS A 122 -4.54 5.30 0.69
N ILE A 123 -5.80 4.92 0.41
CA ILE A 123 -6.92 5.85 0.37
C ILE A 123 -8.01 5.38 1.32
N PHE A 124 -8.41 6.23 2.25
CA PHE A 124 -9.38 5.90 3.30
C PHE A 124 -10.18 7.12 3.79
N PRO A 125 -11.40 6.94 4.30
CA PRO A 125 -12.14 5.69 4.32
C PRO A 125 -12.62 5.26 2.93
N VAL A 126 -13.05 4.01 2.82
CA VAL A 126 -13.79 3.50 1.67
C VAL A 126 -15.29 3.49 1.98
N ASP A 127 -16.09 3.63 0.94
CA ASP A 127 -17.53 3.52 1.00
C ASP A 127 -18.02 2.05 1.12
N ASN A 128 -19.33 1.84 1.15
CA ASN A 128 -19.95 0.51 1.24
C ASN A 128 -19.66 -0.38 0.02
N THR A 129 -19.18 0.18 -1.09
CA THR A 129 -18.78 -0.56 -2.29
C THR A 129 -17.29 -0.91 -2.30
N GLY A 130 -16.55 -0.49 -1.27
CA GLY A 130 -15.11 -0.68 -1.16
C GLY A 130 -14.29 0.29 -2.00
N LYS A 131 -14.86 1.37 -2.49
CA LYS A 131 -14.16 2.44 -3.22
C LYS A 131 -13.87 3.62 -2.30
N PRO A 132 -12.89 4.48 -2.62
CA PRO A 132 -12.68 5.70 -1.87
C PRO A 132 -13.96 6.50 -1.69
N ASP A 133 -14.26 6.94 -0.46
CA ASP A 133 -15.47 7.70 -0.18
C ASP A 133 -15.44 9.02 -0.98
N PRO A 134 -16.41 9.25 -1.90
CA PRO A 134 -16.41 10.44 -2.73
C PRO A 134 -16.68 11.73 -1.95
N ALA A 135 -17.33 11.64 -0.78
CA ALA A 135 -17.61 12.80 0.05
C ALA A 135 -16.37 13.29 0.80
N ARG A 136 -15.57 12.36 1.32
CA ARG A 136 -14.35 12.70 2.07
C ARG A 136 -13.43 11.49 2.19
N HIS A 137 -12.20 11.63 1.72
CA HIS A 137 -11.15 10.62 1.91
C HIS A 137 -9.77 11.25 2.02
N TRP A 138 -8.91 10.56 2.73
CA TRP A 138 -7.47 10.81 2.75
C TRP A 138 -6.79 10.00 1.66
N THR A 139 -5.75 10.57 1.08
CA THR A 139 -4.81 9.87 0.20
C THR A 139 -3.41 10.03 0.74
N GLU A 140 -2.80 8.90 1.07
CA GLU A 140 -1.38 8.81 1.39
C GLU A 140 -0.67 8.18 0.20
N LYS A 141 0.40 8.84 -0.26
CA LYS A 141 1.25 8.32 -1.32
C LYS A 141 2.62 7.97 -0.76
N TYR A 142 3.06 6.78 -1.11
CA TYR A 142 4.35 6.24 -0.71
C TYR A 142 5.19 5.90 -1.92
N ILE A 143 6.51 5.96 -1.75
CA ILE A 143 7.50 5.40 -2.67
C ILE A 143 8.25 4.25 -1.98
N ARG A 144 8.58 3.23 -2.75
CA ARG A 144 9.36 2.08 -2.25
C ARG A 144 10.77 2.54 -1.87
N LEU A 145 11.24 2.07 -0.72
CA LEU A 145 12.66 2.14 -0.35
C LEU A 145 13.33 0.81 -0.73
N ASN A 146 14.47 0.89 -1.39
CA ASN A 146 15.28 -0.28 -1.78
C ASN A 146 15.94 -0.93 -0.57
#